data_fb934db6f28601e3077550aa95cd8c44
#
_entry.id   fb934db6f28601e3077550aa95cd8c44
#
_cell.length_a   1.000
_cell.length_b   1.000
_cell.length_c   1.000
_cell.angle_alpha   90.00
_cell.angle_beta   90.00
_cell.angle_gamma   90.00
#
_symmetry.space_group_name_H-M   'P 1'
#
loop_
_entity.id
_entity.type
_entity.pdbx_description
1 polymer ?
#
loop_
_entity_poly.entity_id
_entity_poly.type
_entity_poly.pdbx_seq_one_letter_code
_entity_poly.pdbx_strand_id
1 'polypeptide(L)'
;MLTEEKINANFLKWIKCLEKYDCFSQTLINDIGDKIKNAPFTLHENMGGAYQGAMIDIVLNHLCTIATHINDNAFKGDDENRINHSNLYVNKNMLMKVLLLQHISKAEMFVYQTQQWKAKNGQFYEFSDELNTKLKTGERSLFMCQKYGIELSEEEYEAMCIIDKNEENGDIYSNSLTMLVKYVNKLTAIDIRNKQIKKNKEIIEQ
;
A
#
# COMPACT_ATOMS: atom_id res chain seq x y z
N MET A 1 16.70 6.76 5.25
CA MET A 1 16.32 5.39 5.68
C MET A 1 15.60 5.48 7.01
N LEU A 2 14.66 4.59 7.29
CA LEU A 2 14.04 4.49 8.61
C LEU A 2 15.00 3.82 9.59
N THR A 3 14.91 4.21 10.87
CA THR A 3 15.59 3.49 11.95
C THR A 3 14.84 2.18 12.25
N GLU A 4 15.52 1.18 12.80
CA GLU A 4 14.90 -0.09 13.18
C GLU A 4 13.73 0.11 14.17
N GLU A 5 13.90 1.01 15.13
CA GLU A 5 12.83 1.39 16.08
C GLU A 5 11.59 1.91 15.34
N LYS A 6 11.78 2.75 14.31
CA LYS A 6 10.68 3.28 13.52
C LYS A 6 10.00 2.20 12.68
N ILE A 7 10.76 1.27 12.11
CA ILE A 7 10.23 0.13 11.36
C ILE A 7 9.36 -0.74 12.28
N ASN A 8 9.85 -1.06 13.48
CA ASN A 8 9.11 -1.84 14.47
C ASN A 8 7.84 -1.10 14.93
N ALA A 9 7.93 0.20 15.21
CA ALA A 9 6.76 1.01 15.60
C ALA A 9 5.71 1.07 14.49
N ASN A 10 6.12 1.24 13.23
CA ASN A 10 5.22 1.23 12.08
C ASN A 10 4.55 -0.14 11.92
N PHE A 11 5.29 -1.24 12.09
CA PHE A 11 4.75 -2.59 12.00
C PHE A 11 3.67 -2.84 13.06
N LEU A 12 3.94 -2.48 14.32
CA LEU A 12 2.97 -2.62 15.41
C LEU A 12 1.72 -1.75 15.16
N LYS A 13 1.91 -0.55 14.61
CA LYS A 13 0.78 0.32 14.24
C LYS A 13 -0.06 -0.31 13.13
N TRP A 14 0.59 -0.90 12.12
CA TRP A 14 -0.08 -1.59 11.03
C TRP A 14 -0.89 -2.80 11.53
N ILE A 15 -0.33 -3.64 12.42
CA ILE A 15 -1.05 -4.75 13.07
C ILE A 15 -2.31 -4.24 13.78
N LYS A 16 -2.20 -3.19 14.60
CA LYS A 16 -3.36 -2.60 15.27
C LYS A 16 -4.42 -2.09 14.29
N CYS A 17 -4.02 -1.60 13.12
CA CYS A 17 -4.96 -1.24 12.08
C CYS A 17 -5.64 -2.47 11.46
N LEU A 18 -4.92 -3.58 11.23
CA LEU A 18 -5.52 -4.82 10.76
C LEU A 18 -6.57 -5.37 11.73
N GLU A 19 -6.28 -5.35 13.03
CA GLU A 19 -7.23 -5.75 14.09
C GLU A 19 -8.46 -4.85 14.09
N LYS A 20 -8.24 -3.53 14.02
CA LYS A 20 -9.32 -2.53 14.04
C LYS A 20 -10.29 -2.67 12.87
N TYR A 21 -9.80 -3.04 11.69
CA TYR A 21 -10.59 -3.12 10.46
C TYR A 21 -10.92 -4.57 10.05
N ASP A 22 -10.87 -5.48 11.00
CA ASP A 22 -11.28 -6.89 10.88
C ASP A 22 -10.63 -7.62 9.69
N CYS A 23 -9.32 -7.40 9.53
CA CYS A 23 -8.51 -8.07 8.51
C CYS A 23 -7.18 -8.63 9.04
N PHE A 24 -7.10 -8.83 10.36
CA PHE A 24 -5.95 -9.45 10.99
C PHE A 24 -5.92 -10.96 10.77
N SER A 25 -4.77 -11.50 10.45
CA SER A 25 -4.53 -12.93 10.35
C SER A 25 -3.24 -13.30 11.09
N GLN A 26 -3.37 -14.09 12.16
CA GLN A 26 -2.23 -14.56 12.93
C GLN A 26 -1.30 -15.46 12.10
N THR A 27 -1.87 -16.25 11.19
CA THR A 27 -1.11 -17.12 10.28
C THR A 27 -0.26 -16.29 9.31
N LEU A 28 -0.79 -15.19 8.77
CA LEU A 28 -0.03 -14.25 7.94
C LEU A 28 1.18 -13.70 8.71
N ILE A 29 0.95 -13.22 9.94
CA ILE A 29 2.00 -12.63 10.77
C ILE A 29 3.07 -13.64 11.15
N ASN A 30 2.68 -14.86 11.51
CA ASN A 30 3.60 -15.92 11.87
C ASN A 30 4.45 -16.41 10.69
N ASP A 31 3.87 -16.48 9.49
CA ASP A 31 4.54 -17.02 8.29
C ASP A 31 5.47 -15.99 7.64
N ILE A 32 4.97 -14.77 7.41
CA ILE A 32 5.69 -13.76 6.64
C ILE A 32 5.76 -12.38 7.30
N GLY A 33 5.39 -12.24 8.58
CA GLY A 33 5.36 -10.96 9.28
C GLY A 33 6.70 -10.21 9.21
N ASP A 34 7.82 -10.89 9.37
CA ASP A 34 9.15 -10.28 9.25
C ASP A 34 9.47 -9.82 7.83
N LYS A 35 9.03 -10.54 6.79
CA LYS A 35 9.16 -10.10 5.41
C LYS A 35 8.31 -8.85 5.16
N ILE A 36 7.07 -8.83 5.63
CA ILE A 36 6.17 -7.67 5.54
C ILE A 36 6.76 -6.45 6.25
N LYS A 37 7.27 -6.62 7.48
CA LYS A 37 7.88 -5.56 8.27
C LYS A 37 9.02 -4.87 7.52
N ASN A 38 9.83 -5.63 6.81
CA ASN A 38 11.06 -5.18 6.15
C ASN A 38 10.90 -4.87 4.66
N ALA A 39 9.73 -5.14 4.08
CA ALA A 39 9.50 -5.02 2.65
C ALA A 39 9.73 -3.59 2.13
N PRO A 40 10.42 -3.44 0.98
CA PRO A 40 10.46 -2.19 0.25
C PRO A 40 9.13 -1.95 -0.48
N PHE A 41 8.91 -0.74 -0.94
CA PHE A 41 7.73 -0.41 -1.75
C PHE A 41 8.03 -0.39 -3.26
N THR A 42 9.25 -0.02 -3.63
CA THR A 42 9.74 0.07 -5.02
C THR A 42 11.14 -0.54 -5.15
N LEU A 43 11.58 -0.75 -6.39
CA LEU A 43 12.91 -1.31 -6.69
C LEU A 43 14.00 -0.24 -6.71
N HIS A 44 13.65 0.98 -7.16
CA HIS A 44 14.59 2.06 -7.42
C HIS A 44 14.42 3.23 -6.44
N GLU A 45 15.54 3.82 -6.04
CA GLU A 45 15.58 4.98 -5.15
C GLU A 45 14.80 6.19 -5.70
N ASN A 46 14.90 6.44 -6.99
CA ASN A 46 14.23 7.57 -7.65
C ASN A 46 12.70 7.46 -7.70
N MET A 47 12.14 6.27 -7.47
CA MET A 47 10.70 6.05 -7.40
C MET A 47 10.12 6.30 -6.00
N GLY A 48 10.98 6.48 -4.99
CA GLY A 48 10.58 6.56 -3.59
C GLY A 48 10.11 5.22 -3.02
N GLY A 49 10.56 4.91 -1.81
CA GLY A 49 10.17 3.65 -1.16
C GLY A 49 11.10 2.46 -1.43
N ALA A 50 12.29 2.65 -2.01
CA ALA A 50 13.32 1.62 -2.12
C ALA A 50 14.19 1.58 -0.85
N TYR A 51 13.55 1.36 0.31
CA TYR A 51 14.21 1.21 1.60
C TYR A 51 13.46 0.20 2.47
N GLN A 52 14.17 -0.35 3.44
CA GLN A 52 13.62 -1.33 4.37
C GLN A 52 12.45 -0.75 5.18
N GLY A 53 11.33 -1.46 5.23
CA GLY A 53 10.10 -1.03 5.92
C GLY A 53 9.25 -0.01 5.15
N ALA A 54 9.63 0.33 3.91
CA ALA A 54 8.94 1.32 3.10
C ALA A 54 7.50 0.94 2.79
N MET A 55 7.22 -0.35 2.61
CA MET A 55 5.86 -0.80 2.27
C MET A 55 4.86 -0.38 3.34
N ILE A 56 5.14 -0.70 4.60
CA ILE A 56 4.25 -0.32 5.71
C ILE A 56 4.24 1.20 5.92
N ASP A 57 5.39 1.87 5.81
CA ASP A 57 5.47 3.32 5.95
C ASP A 57 4.56 4.03 4.95
N ILE A 58 4.54 3.60 3.69
CA ILE A 58 3.69 4.14 2.64
C ILE A 58 2.22 3.76 2.85
N VAL A 59 1.93 2.53 3.25
CA VAL A 59 0.56 2.10 3.60
C VAL A 59 -0.01 2.95 4.74
N LEU A 60 0.77 3.23 5.77
CA LEU A 60 0.35 4.13 6.85
C LEU A 60 0.17 5.59 6.38
N ASN A 61 0.96 6.03 5.40
CA ASN A 61 0.76 7.33 4.74
C ASN A 61 -0.56 7.37 3.95
N HIS A 62 -1.00 6.27 3.30
CA HIS A 62 -2.35 6.20 2.69
C HIS A 62 -3.43 6.53 3.72
N LEU A 63 -3.35 5.94 4.93
CA LEU A 63 -4.32 6.21 5.99
C LEU A 63 -4.26 7.66 6.47
N CYS A 64 -3.07 8.26 6.56
CA CYS A 64 -2.91 9.68 6.88
C CYS A 64 -3.48 10.58 5.77
N THR A 65 -3.29 10.22 4.49
CA THR A 65 -3.84 10.96 3.35
C THR A 65 -5.37 11.01 3.43
N ILE A 66 -6.03 9.90 3.77
CA ILE A 66 -7.48 9.89 3.99
C ILE A 66 -7.87 10.86 5.11
N ALA A 67 -7.22 10.78 6.26
CA ALA A 67 -7.53 11.62 7.39
C ALA A 67 -7.33 13.12 7.10
N THR A 68 -6.40 13.46 6.21
CA THR A 68 -6.07 14.86 5.87
C THR A 68 -6.94 15.42 4.75
N HIS A 69 -7.21 14.62 3.72
CA HIS A 69 -7.89 15.09 2.49
C HIS A 69 -9.37 14.71 2.43
N ILE A 70 -9.77 13.67 3.15
CA ILE A 70 -11.17 13.26 3.27
C ILE A 70 -11.59 13.66 4.68
N ASN A 71 -12.09 14.90 4.81
CA ASN A 71 -12.52 15.48 6.07
C ASN A 71 -13.53 14.57 6.76
N ASP A 72 -13.54 14.54 8.11
CA ASP A 72 -14.51 13.78 8.92
C ASP A 72 -15.98 14.04 8.53
N ASN A 73 -16.28 15.20 7.95
CA ASN A 73 -17.58 15.52 7.40
C ASN A 73 -17.97 14.70 6.15
N ALA A 74 -17.00 14.13 5.42
CA ALA A 74 -17.28 13.25 4.30
C ALA A 74 -17.79 11.86 4.74
N PHE A 75 -17.58 11.52 6.01
CA PHE A 75 -18.01 10.27 6.63
C PHE A 75 -19.31 10.44 7.48
N LYS A 76 -19.83 11.67 7.58
CA LYS A 76 -21.08 11.96 8.31
C LYS A 76 -22.29 11.85 7.36
N GLY A 77 -22.75 10.64 7.14
CA GLY A 77 -24.12 10.35 6.69
C GLY A 77 -24.87 9.69 7.84
N ASP A 78 -26.15 9.36 7.65
CA ASP A 78 -27.00 8.67 8.65
C ASP A 78 -26.44 7.33 9.16
N ASP A 79 -25.29 6.94 8.66
CA ASP A 79 -24.51 5.76 9.02
C ASP A 79 -23.06 6.22 9.26
N GLU A 80 -22.61 6.25 10.52
CA GLU A 80 -21.29 6.76 10.93
C GLU A 80 -20.09 6.11 10.18
N ASN A 81 -20.34 5.04 9.43
CA ASN A 81 -19.35 4.28 8.66
C ASN A 81 -19.33 4.58 7.16
N ARG A 82 -20.16 5.51 6.65
CA ARG A 82 -20.23 5.78 5.21
C ARG A 82 -19.62 7.12 4.84
N ILE A 83 -18.83 7.11 3.76
CA ILE A 83 -18.32 8.32 3.11
C ILE A 83 -19.43 8.85 2.21
N ASN A 84 -19.94 10.04 2.51
CA ASN A 84 -20.89 10.72 1.65
C ASN A 84 -20.19 11.88 0.92
N HIS A 85 -19.66 11.59 -0.24
CA HIS A 85 -19.18 12.59 -1.18
C HIS A 85 -20.08 12.54 -2.42
N SER A 86 -21.02 13.45 -2.53
CA SER A 86 -21.81 13.72 -3.75
C SER A 86 -22.18 12.45 -4.55
N ASN A 87 -22.80 11.43 -3.92
CA ASN A 87 -23.22 10.14 -4.47
C ASN A 87 -22.18 9.01 -4.47
N LEU A 88 -20.98 9.20 -3.90
CA LEU A 88 -20.03 8.12 -3.68
C LEU A 88 -20.24 7.52 -2.27
N TYR A 89 -21.01 6.45 -2.19
CA TYR A 89 -21.18 5.71 -0.93
C TYR A 89 -20.09 4.65 -0.81
N VAL A 90 -19.12 4.88 0.08
CA VAL A 90 -18.04 3.91 0.36
C VAL A 90 -18.02 3.60 1.84
N ASN A 91 -18.01 2.32 2.17
CA ASN A 91 -17.81 1.87 3.54
C ASN A 91 -16.37 2.13 3.97
N LYS A 92 -16.19 2.87 5.08
CA LYS A 92 -14.88 3.21 5.62
C LYS A 92 -14.03 1.98 5.95
N ASN A 93 -14.64 0.95 6.53
CA ASN A 93 -13.92 -0.27 6.90
C ASN A 93 -13.38 -0.99 5.66
N MET A 94 -14.18 -1.09 4.59
CA MET A 94 -13.75 -1.67 3.32
C MET A 94 -12.57 -0.90 2.71
N LEU A 95 -12.66 0.44 2.68
CA LEU A 95 -11.58 1.28 2.19
C LEU A 95 -10.29 1.05 2.96
N MET A 96 -10.34 1.09 4.30
CA MET A 96 -9.17 0.90 5.15
C MET A 96 -8.58 -0.50 5.00
N LYS A 97 -9.41 -1.52 4.90
CA LYS A 97 -9.00 -2.90 4.68
C LYS A 97 -8.24 -3.07 3.36
N VAL A 98 -8.79 -2.56 2.26
CA VAL A 98 -8.12 -2.59 0.95
C VAL A 98 -6.77 -1.86 1.00
N LEU A 99 -6.71 -0.66 1.57
CA LEU A 99 -5.48 0.11 1.65
C LEU A 99 -4.40 -0.55 2.52
N LEU A 100 -4.80 -1.28 3.57
CA LEU A 100 -3.88 -2.03 4.42
C LEU A 100 -3.29 -3.27 3.73
N LEU A 101 -4.05 -3.90 2.82
CA LEU A 101 -3.73 -5.21 2.24
C LEU A 101 -3.23 -5.16 0.79
N GLN A 102 -3.56 -4.12 0.03
CA GLN A 102 -3.31 -4.05 -1.42
C GLN A 102 -1.84 -4.26 -1.84
N HIS A 103 -0.88 -4.05 -0.95
CA HIS A 103 0.55 -4.12 -1.23
C HIS A 103 1.31 -5.21 -0.48
N ILE A 104 0.64 -6.06 0.30
CA ILE A 104 1.31 -7.08 1.14
C ILE A 104 2.17 -8.06 0.34
N SER A 105 1.83 -8.30 -0.93
CA SER A 105 2.58 -9.16 -1.83
C SER A 105 4.01 -8.67 -2.11
N LYS A 106 4.30 -7.38 -1.93
CA LYS A 106 5.65 -6.84 -2.10
C LYS A 106 6.66 -7.47 -1.15
N ALA A 107 6.19 -7.99 -0.01
CA ALA A 107 7.00 -8.74 0.95
C ALA A 107 7.62 -10.03 0.37
N GLU A 108 6.95 -10.65 -0.62
CA GLU A 108 7.46 -11.83 -1.32
C GLU A 108 8.04 -11.48 -2.70
N MET A 109 7.58 -10.37 -3.30
CA MET A 109 7.98 -9.99 -4.66
C MET A 109 9.38 -9.40 -4.74
N PHE A 110 9.84 -8.72 -3.69
CA PHE A 110 11.08 -7.95 -3.73
C PHE A 110 12.14 -8.52 -2.79
N VAL A 111 13.35 -8.69 -3.34
CA VAL A 111 14.56 -9.10 -2.60
C VAL A 111 15.66 -8.08 -2.81
N TYR A 112 16.67 -8.09 -1.95
CA TYR A 112 17.82 -7.21 -2.13
C TYR A 112 18.54 -7.48 -3.45
N GLN A 113 18.95 -6.41 -4.11
CA GLN A 113 19.73 -6.48 -5.35
C GLN A 113 21.10 -7.10 -5.10
N THR A 114 21.39 -8.19 -5.81
CA THR A 114 22.66 -8.91 -5.68
C THR A 114 23.78 -8.31 -6.54
N GLN A 115 23.43 -7.62 -7.63
CA GLN A 115 24.39 -7.04 -8.58
C GLN A 115 24.82 -5.65 -8.13
N GLN A 116 26.06 -5.50 -7.66
CA GLN A 116 26.61 -4.25 -7.11
C GLN A 116 26.49 -3.04 -8.06
N TRP A 117 26.64 -3.26 -9.38
CA TRP A 117 26.55 -2.17 -10.34
C TRP A 117 25.13 -1.60 -10.46
N LYS A 118 24.10 -2.42 -10.34
CA LYS A 118 22.70 -1.98 -10.29
C LYS A 118 22.41 -1.21 -8.99
N ALA A 119 22.91 -1.71 -7.86
CA ALA A 119 22.78 -1.02 -6.58
C ALA A 119 23.46 0.37 -6.61
N LYS A 120 24.64 0.49 -7.23
CA LYS A 120 25.32 1.79 -7.44
C LYS A 120 24.50 2.75 -8.31
N ASN A 121 23.64 2.24 -9.20
CA ASN A 121 22.72 3.03 -10.03
C ASN A 121 21.35 3.25 -9.36
N GLY A 122 21.24 3.02 -8.04
CA GLY A 122 20.02 3.28 -7.27
C GLY A 122 18.95 2.20 -7.32
N GLN A 123 19.23 1.04 -7.95
CA GLN A 123 18.36 -0.12 -7.90
C GLN A 123 18.74 -1.01 -6.72
N PHE A 124 18.13 -0.78 -5.55
CA PHE A 124 18.47 -1.50 -4.32
C PHE A 124 17.76 -2.85 -4.15
N TYR A 125 16.70 -3.07 -4.92
CA TYR A 125 15.91 -4.30 -4.88
C TYR A 125 15.67 -4.83 -6.29
N GLU A 126 15.33 -6.10 -6.38
CA GLU A 126 14.96 -6.80 -7.61
C GLU A 126 13.77 -7.73 -7.36
N PHE A 127 13.13 -8.20 -8.43
CA PHE A 127 12.11 -9.22 -8.28
C PHE A 127 12.73 -10.54 -7.83
N SER A 128 12.06 -11.23 -6.91
CA SER A 128 12.47 -12.55 -6.46
C SER A 128 12.35 -13.58 -7.59
N ASP A 129 13.41 -14.36 -7.81
CA ASP A 129 13.41 -15.46 -8.77
C ASP A 129 12.56 -16.66 -8.32
N GLU A 130 12.16 -16.70 -7.03
CA GLU A 130 11.30 -17.73 -6.46
C GLU A 130 9.81 -17.59 -6.89
N LEU A 131 9.47 -16.52 -7.60
CA LEU A 131 8.10 -16.27 -8.03
C LEU A 131 7.73 -17.16 -9.22
N ASN A 132 6.93 -18.19 -8.96
CA ASN A 132 6.47 -19.15 -9.98
C ASN A 132 5.39 -18.59 -10.94
N THR A 133 4.85 -17.39 -10.67
CA THR A 133 3.77 -16.78 -11.46
C THR A 133 4.03 -15.31 -11.72
N LYS A 134 3.46 -14.80 -12.83
CA LYS A 134 3.53 -13.37 -13.22
C LYS A 134 2.36 -12.54 -12.69
N LEU A 135 1.80 -12.91 -11.54
CA LEU A 135 0.74 -12.11 -10.91
C LEU A 135 1.26 -10.72 -10.58
N LYS A 136 0.45 -9.71 -10.85
CA LYS A 136 0.71 -8.32 -10.47
C LYS A 136 0.55 -8.13 -8.95
N THR A 137 0.94 -6.98 -8.44
CA THR A 137 0.91 -6.69 -6.99
C THR A 137 -0.47 -6.94 -6.37
N GLY A 138 -1.53 -6.38 -6.96
CA GLY A 138 -2.90 -6.54 -6.46
C GLY A 138 -3.37 -7.99 -6.52
N GLU A 139 -3.19 -8.66 -7.66
CA GLU A 139 -3.58 -10.06 -7.85
C GLU A 139 -2.85 -11.00 -6.87
N ARG A 140 -1.56 -10.77 -6.64
CA ARG A 140 -0.78 -11.55 -5.66
C ARG A 140 -1.19 -11.23 -4.23
N SER A 141 -1.52 -9.99 -3.92
CA SER A 141 -2.03 -9.61 -2.60
C SER A 141 -3.38 -10.28 -2.32
N LEU A 142 -4.26 -10.39 -3.32
CA LEU A 142 -5.51 -11.15 -3.23
C LEU A 142 -5.27 -12.64 -2.97
N PHE A 143 -4.34 -13.24 -3.71
CA PHE A 143 -3.95 -14.63 -3.48
C PHE A 143 -3.44 -14.84 -2.04
N MET A 144 -2.64 -13.90 -1.52
CA MET A 144 -2.17 -13.95 -0.13
C MET A 144 -3.31 -13.79 0.87
N CYS A 145 -4.25 -12.86 0.65
CA CYS A 145 -5.44 -12.73 1.50
C CYS A 145 -6.19 -14.06 1.58
N GLN A 146 -6.44 -14.70 0.44
CA GLN A 146 -7.09 -16.01 0.39
C GLN A 146 -6.28 -17.09 1.11
N LYS A 147 -4.96 -17.17 0.85
CA LYS A 147 -4.03 -18.13 1.48
C LYS A 147 -4.08 -18.05 3.01
N TYR A 148 -4.20 -16.85 3.55
CA TYR A 148 -4.16 -16.61 4.99
C TYR A 148 -5.55 -16.40 5.63
N GLY A 149 -6.62 -16.75 4.92
CA GLY A 149 -7.98 -16.75 5.44
C GLY A 149 -8.54 -15.34 5.72
N ILE A 150 -8.05 -14.32 5.01
CA ILE A 150 -8.60 -12.96 5.09
C ILE A 150 -9.74 -12.87 4.07
N GLU A 151 -10.96 -12.77 4.56
CA GLU A 151 -12.16 -12.66 3.72
C GLU A 151 -12.26 -11.26 3.12
N LEU A 152 -12.63 -11.18 1.85
CA LEU A 152 -12.84 -9.95 1.11
C LEU A 152 -14.23 -9.99 0.45
N SER A 153 -14.93 -8.86 0.46
CA SER A 153 -16.15 -8.69 -0.33
C SER A 153 -15.80 -8.58 -1.83
N GLU A 154 -16.79 -8.72 -2.70
CA GLU A 154 -16.62 -8.56 -4.15
C GLU A 154 -16.07 -7.18 -4.51
N GLU A 155 -16.54 -6.13 -3.85
CA GLU A 155 -16.06 -4.75 -4.06
C GLU A 155 -14.60 -4.57 -3.62
N GLU A 156 -14.20 -5.15 -2.48
CA GLU A 156 -12.82 -5.14 -2.00
C GLU A 156 -11.89 -5.91 -2.94
N TYR A 157 -12.37 -7.06 -3.44
CA TYR A 157 -11.66 -7.87 -4.43
C TYR A 157 -11.42 -7.07 -5.72
N GLU A 158 -12.46 -6.46 -6.29
CA GLU A 158 -12.34 -5.62 -7.48
C GLU A 158 -11.36 -4.48 -7.26
N ALA A 159 -11.46 -3.76 -6.14
CA ALA A 159 -10.57 -2.65 -5.81
C ALA A 159 -9.10 -3.07 -5.77
N MET A 160 -8.79 -4.26 -5.25
CA MET A 160 -7.42 -4.79 -5.24
C MET A 160 -6.96 -5.27 -6.61
N CYS A 161 -7.83 -5.86 -7.44
CA CYS A 161 -7.49 -6.30 -8.79
C CYS A 161 -7.06 -5.16 -9.72
N ILE A 162 -7.61 -3.97 -9.51
CA ILE A 162 -7.48 -2.85 -10.45
C ILE A 162 -6.28 -1.94 -10.14
N ILE A 163 -5.62 -2.11 -8.98
CA ILE A 163 -4.51 -1.25 -8.55
C ILE A 163 -3.41 -1.13 -9.61
N ASP A 164 -3.10 -2.21 -10.31
CA ASP A 164 -2.02 -2.27 -11.29
C ASP A 164 -2.51 -2.10 -12.74
N LYS A 165 -3.79 -1.79 -12.95
CA LYS A 165 -4.33 -1.57 -14.29
C LYS A 165 -4.21 -0.09 -14.67
N ASN A 166 -3.65 0.16 -15.86
CA ASN A 166 -3.60 1.49 -16.45
C ASN A 166 -4.99 1.97 -16.84
N GLU A 167 -5.26 3.26 -16.69
CA GLU A 167 -6.56 3.90 -16.94
C GLU A 167 -6.95 4.03 -18.42
N GLU A 168 -6.15 3.50 -19.35
CA GLU A 168 -6.32 3.72 -20.80
C GLU A 168 -7.64 3.23 -21.39
N ASN A 169 -8.40 2.40 -20.68
CA ASN A 169 -9.67 1.85 -21.17
C ASN A 169 -10.87 2.22 -20.28
N GLY A 170 -10.93 3.47 -19.83
CA GLY A 170 -12.12 4.07 -19.23
C GLY A 170 -12.92 3.13 -18.34
N ASP A 171 -12.48 2.92 -17.11
CA ASP A 171 -13.21 2.13 -16.11
C ASP A 171 -14.51 2.85 -15.70
N ILE A 172 -15.40 3.04 -16.68
CA ILE A 172 -16.72 3.67 -16.52
C ILE A 172 -17.57 2.89 -15.51
N TYR A 173 -17.20 1.63 -15.28
CA TYR A 173 -17.94 0.69 -14.42
C TYR A 173 -17.22 0.32 -13.13
N SER A 174 -16.12 0.97 -12.78
CA SER A 174 -15.47 0.71 -11.47
C SER A 174 -16.39 1.15 -10.33
N ASN A 175 -16.47 0.32 -9.27
CA ASN A 175 -17.23 0.69 -8.09
C ASN A 175 -16.59 1.90 -7.36
N SER A 176 -17.36 2.54 -6.48
CA SER A 176 -16.94 3.75 -5.76
C SER A 176 -15.71 3.50 -4.87
N LEU A 177 -15.59 2.32 -4.28
CA LEU A 177 -14.43 1.91 -3.48
C LEU A 177 -13.16 1.90 -4.32
N THR A 178 -13.20 1.27 -5.50
CA THR A 178 -12.08 1.23 -6.45
C THR A 178 -11.62 2.63 -6.86
N MET A 179 -12.55 3.52 -7.19
CA MET A 179 -12.22 4.91 -7.56
C MET A 179 -11.53 5.64 -6.41
N LEU A 180 -12.01 5.46 -5.18
CA LEU A 180 -11.44 6.12 -4.01
C LEU A 180 -10.06 5.56 -3.66
N VAL A 181 -9.86 4.25 -3.75
CA VAL A 181 -8.53 3.61 -3.57
C VAL A 181 -7.52 4.16 -4.59
N LYS A 182 -7.89 4.25 -5.88
CA LYS A 182 -7.04 4.85 -6.91
C LYS A 182 -6.70 6.31 -6.58
N TYR A 183 -7.67 7.09 -6.13
CA TYR A 183 -7.47 8.49 -5.75
C TYR A 183 -6.48 8.64 -4.59
N VAL A 184 -6.64 7.85 -3.52
CA VAL A 184 -5.72 7.84 -2.37
C VAL A 184 -4.31 7.44 -2.80
N ASN A 185 -4.17 6.42 -3.63
CA ASN A 185 -2.87 5.98 -4.15
C ASN A 185 -2.18 7.09 -4.97
N LYS A 186 -2.93 7.81 -5.82
CA LYS A 186 -2.40 8.95 -6.60
C LYS A 186 -1.95 10.09 -5.69
N LEU A 187 -2.76 10.49 -4.71
CA LEU A 187 -2.38 11.55 -3.76
C LEU A 187 -1.11 11.18 -2.99
N THR A 188 -1.03 9.96 -2.48
CA THR A 188 0.15 9.49 -1.75
C THR A 188 1.40 9.45 -2.64
N ALA A 189 1.27 9.05 -3.90
CA ALA A 189 2.38 9.09 -4.86
C ALA A 189 2.87 10.52 -5.11
N ILE A 190 1.97 11.50 -5.21
CA ILE A 190 2.31 12.92 -5.33
C ILE A 190 3.07 13.40 -4.10
N ASP A 191 2.61 13.05 -2.90
CA ASP A 191 3.27 13.45 -1.64
C ASP A 191 4.68 12.87 -1.52
N ILE A 192 4.86 11.60 -1.89
CA ILE A 192 6.18 10.94 -1.91
C ILE A 192 7.10 11.67 -2.88
N ARG A 193 6.63 11.96 -4.11
CA ARG A 193 7.40 12.68 -5.12
C ARG A 193 7.80 14.08 -4.65
N ASN A 194 6.88 14.81 -4.04
CA ASN A 194 7.15 16.17 -3.53
C ASN A 194 8.19 16.16 -2.40
N LYS A 195 8.14 15.17 -1.51
CA LYS A 195 9.16 14.98 -0.45
C LYS A 195 10.54 14.71 -1.04
N GLN A 196 10.62 13.91 -2.10
CA GLN A 196 11.89 13.64 -2.80
C GLN A 196 12.47 14.88 -3.48
N ILE A 197 11.62 15.66 -4.16
CA ILE A 197 12.04 16.91 -4.80
C ILE A 197 12.62 17.90 -3.77
N LYS A 198 11.96 18.03 -2.61
CA LYS A 198 12.46 18.89 -1.52
C LYS A 198 13.82 18.41 -1.02
N LYS A 199 13.96 17.11 -0.72
CA LYS A 199 15.22 16.52 -0.27
C LYS A 199 16.37 16.74 -1.26
N ASN A 200 16.11 16.58 -2.56
CA ASN A 200 17.11 16.79 -3.59
C ASN A 200 17.55 18.26 -3.71
N LYS A 201 16.64 19.22 -3.50
CA LYS A 201 16.99 20.65 -3.47
C LYS A 201 17.88 20.99 -2.28
N GLU A 202 17.57 20.47 -1.10
CA GLU A 202 18.37 20.69 0.12
C GLU A 202 19.80 20.14 -0.01
N ILE A 203 20.00 19.05 -0.78
CA ILE A 203 21.34 18.49 -1.06
C ILE A 203 22.14 19.34 -2.05
N ILE A 204 21.48 20.02 -3.00
CA ILE A 204 22.14 20.87 -4.00
C ILE A 204 22.54 22.23 -3.40
N GLU A 205 21.83 22.69 -2.38
CA GLU A 205 22.07 23.96 -1.69
C GLU A 205 23.14 23.87 -0.58
N GLN A 206 23.64 22.68 -0.27
CA GLN A 206 24.77 22.40 0.65
C GLN A 206 26.09 22.23 -0.11
#